data_8d276cf5dc81cc69132ce6603a3b979a
#
_entry.id   8d276cf5dc81cc69132ce6603a3b979a
#
_cell.length_a   1.000
_cell.length_b   1.000
_cell.length_c   1.000
_cell.angle_alpha   90.00
_cell.angle_beta   90.00
_cell.angle_gamma   90.00
#
_symmetry.space_group_name_H-M   'P 1'
#
loop_
_entity.id
_entity.type
_entity.pdbx_description
1 polymer ?
#
loop_
_entity_poly.entity_id
_entity_poly.type
_entity_poly.pdbx_seq_one_letter_code
_entity_poly.pdbx_strand_id
1 'polypeptide(L)'
;MNSIVSFSKLVILTFIFSALGGVAVAQYCTSNATSSADSKIHNVSLVGNTQNINNLSPNVCEAYTNYTALASADITQGASYTVNITQGTCGGEYTRFANAWIDWNQDNDFNDPGEMLGLGTSSSATALLVTSINFTVPGTALTGNTRMRVIVKEGGAANDPCSVYTWGETEDYTVTVVAGVPMSYVSSTVSQASTSSVVQCSNDQVVIGMQVVTSGFSSPLNLTQFRLQTTGSTNPIADIQNVEVYSTGNNPVF
;
A
#
# COMPACT_ATOMS: atom_id res chain seq x y z
N MET A 1 12.03 -41.06 -74.05
CA MET A 1 10.99 -40.44 -73.22
C MET A 1 11.69 -39.88 -71.99
N ASN A 2 12.09 -38.60 -71.99
CA ASN A 2 12.76 -37.94 -70.88
C ASN A 2 11.70 -37.18 -70.10
N SER A 3 11.49 -37.53 -68.81
CA SER A 3 10.58 -36.88 -67.95
C SER A 3 11.40 -35.81 -67.13
N ILE A 4 11.11 -34.54 -67.35
CA ILE A 4 11.73 -33.42 -66.64
C ILE A 4 10.88 -33.20 -65.39
N VAL A 5 11.44 -33.45 -64.20
CA VAL A 5 10.83 -33.06 -62.91
C VAL A 5 11.26 -31.65 -62.58
N SER A 6 10.33 -30.69 -62.60
CA SER A 6 10.53 -29.31 -62.20
C SER A 6 10.33 -29.19 -60.69
N PHE A 7 11.38 -28.85 -59.96
CA PHE A 7 11.29 -28.46 -58.53
C PHE A 7 11.00 -26.96 -58.41
N SER A 8 9.79 -26.61 -58.01
CA SER A 8 9.41 -25.27 -57.64
C SER A 8 9.98 -24.99 -56.24
N LYS A 9 10.88 -24.02 -56.13
CA LYS A 9 11.39 -23.54 -54.83
C LYS A 9 10.34 -22.64 -54.20
N LEU A 10 9.66 -23.12 -53.15
CA LEU A 10 8.79 -22.33 -52.30
C LEU A 10 9.68 -21.45 -51.39
N VAL A 11 9.73 -20.15 -51.67
CA VAL A 11 10.37 -19.18 -50.79
C VAL A 11 9.35 -18.81 -49.73
N ILE A 12 9.54 -19.34 -48.52
CA ILE A 12 8.76 -18.91 -47.33
C ILE A 12 9.41 -17.63 -46.80
N LEU A 13 8.76 -16.50 -47.08
CA LEU A 13 9.14 -15.21 -46.52
C LEU A 13 8.58 -15.11 -45.10
N THR A 14 9.41 -15.41 -44.10
CA THR A 14 9.04 -15.26 -42.68
C THR A 14 9.14 -13.79 -42.30
N PHE A 15 8.00 -13.11 -42.21
CA PHE A 15 7.94 -11.79 -41.58
C PHE A 15 8.11 -11.91 -40.08
N ILE A 16 9.30 -11.57 -39.56
CA ILE A 16 9.49 -11.37 -38.13
C ILE A 16 8.88 -10.01 -37.77
N PHE A 17 7.68 -10.02 -37.23
CA PHE A 17 7.07 -8.84 -36.63
C PHE A 17 7.74 -8.65 -35.27
N SER A 18 8.79 -7.81 -35.23
CA SER A 18 9.32 -7.31 -33.95
C SER A 18 8.28 -6.39 -33.36
N ALA A 19 7.43 -6.92 -32.47
CA ALA A 19 6.63 -6.08 -31.59
C ALA A 19 7.62 -5.35 -30.66
N LEU A 20 7.98 -4.13 -31.00
CA LEU A 20 8.52 -3.17 -30.03
C LEU A 20 7.38 -2.87 -29.06
N GLY A 21 7.24 -3.70 -28.02
CA GLY A 21 6.46 -3.39 -26.86
C GLY A 21 7.11 -2.17 -26.22
N GLY A 22 6.63 -0.99 -26.54
CA GLY A 22 6.93 0.19 -25.75
C GLY A 22 6.45 -0.11 -24.33
N VAL A 23 7.38 -0.13 -23.38
CA VAL A 23 7.01 -0.14 -21.96
C VAL A 23 6.30 1.20 -21.76
N ALA A 24 4.98 1.19 -21.67
CA ALA A 24 4.24 2.35 -21.19
C ALA A 24 4.67 2.54 -19.75
N VAL A 25 5.55 3.50 -19.50
CA VAL A 25 5.83 3.92 -18.12
C VAL A 25 4.56 4.61 -17.66
N ALA A 26 3.86 4.00 -16.71
CA ALA A 26 2.72 4.63 -16.08
C ALA A 26 3.19 5.98 -15.52
N GLN A 27 2.47 7.04 -15.81
CA GLN A 27 2.73 8.37 -15.29
C GLN A 27 1.68 8.66 -14.24
N TYR A 28 2.09 9.20 -13.10
CA TYR A 28 1.13 9.63 -12.09
C TYR A 28 0.07 10.55 -12.69
N CYS A 29 -1.16 10.30 -12.30
CA CYS A 29 -2.30 11.08 -12.74
C CYS A 29 -2.15 12.57 -12.36
N THR A 30 -2.79 13.42 -13.14
CA THR A 30 -2.88 14.85 -12.82
C THR A 30 -3.80 15.08 -11.65
N SER A 31 -3.43 15.98 -10.76
CA SER A 31 -4.25 16.47 -9.66
C SER A 31 -3.92 17.94 -9.44
N ASN A 32 -4.91 18.78 -9.39
CA ASN A 32 -4.70 20.21 -9.16
C ASN A 32 -6.02 20.92 -8.81
N ALA A 33 -5.91 22.07 -8.15
CA ALA A 33 -7.02 23.01 -8.07
C ALA A 33 -7.20 23.77 -9.41
N THR A 34 -8.40 24.28 -9.66
CA THR A 34 -8.66 25.25 -10.73
C THR A 34 -8.45 26.69 -10.27
N SER A 35 -8.39 26.90 -8.95
CA SER A 35 -8.11 28.19 -8.32
C SER A 35 -7.23 27.99 -7.08
N SER A 36 -6.19 28.79 -6.98
CA SER A 36 -5.30 28.88 -5.81
C SER A 36 -5.63 30.11 -4.92
N ALA A 37 -6.81 30.71 -5.09
CA ALA A 37 -7.13 32.00 -4.45
C ALA A 37 -7.35 31.88 -2.94
N ASP A 38 -7.82 30.74 -2.46
CA ASP A 38 -8.25 30.56 -1.08
C ASP A 38 -7.37 29.55 -0.32
N SER A 39 -7.69 28.30 -0.38
CA SER A 39 -7.01 27.26 0.41
C SER A 39 -5.69 26.79 -0.20
N LYS A 40 -4.70 26.55 0.66
CA LYS A 40 -3.37 26.09 0.26
C LYS A 40 -2.74 25.14 1.26
N ILE A 41 -1.64 24.53 0.85
CA ILE A 41 -0.69 23.86 1.72
C ILE A 41 0.33 24.93 2.20
N HIS A 42 0.47 25.09 3.52
CA HIS A 42 1.41 26.04 4.11
C HIS A 42 2.72 25.37 4.51
N ASN A 43 2.64 24.13 5.01
CA ASN A 43 3.80 23.31 5.32
C ASN A 43 3.44 21.83 5.21
N VAL A 44 4.35 21.04 4.67
CA VAL A 44 4.36 19.58 4.77
C VAL A 44 5.61 19.17 5.54
N SER A 45 5.42 18.39 6.62
CA SER A 45 6.54 17.83 7.37
C SER A 45 6.37 16.35 7.62
N LEU A 46 7.43 15.59 7.38
CA LEU A 46 7.57 14.17 7.66
C LEU A 46 8.98 13.94 8.22
N VAL A 47 9.05 13.51 9.47
CA VAL A 47 10.31 13.17 10.11
C VAL A 47 10.64 11.72 9.74
N GLY A 48 11.71 11.53 8.98
CA GLY A 48 12.26 10.22 8.64
C GLY A 48 13.30 9.73 9.65
N ASN A 49 14.08 8.73 9.29
CA ASN A 49 15.12 8.18 10.18
C ASN A 49 16.34 9.10 10.27
N THR A 50 16.82 9.57 9.14
CA THR A 50 18.01 10.43 9.00
C THR A 50 17.75 11.68 8.17
N GLN A 51 16.77 11.62 7.27
CA GLN A 51 16.36 12.72 6.39
C GLN A 51 14.88 13.01 6.58
N ASN A 52 14.53 14.28 6.46
CA ASN A 52 13.18 14.76 6.73
C ASN A 52 12.67 15.58 5.55
N ILE A 53 11.35 15.54 5.34
CA ILE A 53 10.65 16.59 4.61
C ILE A 53 10.22 17.64 5.63
N ASN A 54 10.54 18.91 5.37
CA ASN A 54 9.98 20.06 6.06
C ASN A 54 9.94 21.23 5.08
N ASN A 55 8.86 21.26 4.30
CA ASN A 55 8.67 22.24 3.24
C ASN A 55 7.68 23.32 3.67
N LEU A 56 8.21 24.45 4.11
CA LEU A 56 7.44 25.63 4.49
C LEU A 56 7.29 26.55 3.28
N SER A 57 6.06 26.73 2.82
CA SER A 57 5.70 27.55 1.64
C SER A 57 4.70 28.67 1.97
N PRO A 58 5.02 29.61 2.88
CA PRO A 58 4.06 30.55 3.44
C PRO A 58 3.47 31.56 2.43
N ASN A 59 4.19 31.83 1.36
CA ASN A 59 3.82 32.81 0.34
C ASN A 59 3.49 32.19 -1.04
N VAL A 60 3.40 30.85 -1.10
CA VAL A 60 3.06 30.13 -2.33
C VAL A 60 1.55 29.93 -2.36
N CYS A 61 0.94 30.30 -3.48
CA CYS A 61 -0.50 30.12 -3.72
C CYS A 61 -0.65 29.49 -5.12
N GLU A 62 -0.27 28.23 -5.21
CA GLU A 62 -0.28 27.47 -6.46
C GLU A 62 -1.35 26.39 -6.43
N ALA A 63 -1.86 26.02 -7.58
CA ALA A 63 -2.84 24.94 -7.70
C ALA A 63 -2.18 23.55 -7.63
N TYR A 64 -0.93 23.48 -8.06
CA TYR A 64 -0.08 22.31 -8.04
C TYR A 64 1.40 22.71 -7.97
N THR A 65 2.13 22.04 -7.07
CA THR A 65 3.58 22.21 -6.99
C THR A 65 4.30 20.88 -6.91
N ASN A 66 5.34 20.71 -7.74
CA ASN A 66 6.18 19.51 -7.73
C ASN A 66 7.45 19.76 -6.93
N TYR A 67 7.51 19.19 -5.75
CA TYR A 67 8.65 19.24 -4.84
C TYR A 67 9.48 17.94 -4.81
N THR A 68 9.34 17.07 -5.80
CA THR A 68 10.09 15.79 -5.84
C THR A 68 11.60 15.95 -5.93
N ALA A 69 12.10 17.15 -6.27
CA ALA A 69 13.53 17.45 -6.28
C ALA A 69 14.08 17.88 -4.91
N LEU A 70 13.23 18.11 -3.90
CA LEU A 70 13.68 18.40 -2.55
C LEU A 70 14.23 17.15 -1.85
N ALA A 71 14.88 17.35 -0.69
CA ALA A 71 15.32 16.24 0.15
C ALA A 71 14.13 15.34 0.51
N SER A 72 14.29 14.04 0.32
CA SER A 72 13.29 13.04 0.67
C SER A 72 13.39 12.68 2.16
N ALA A 73 12.25 12.33 2.78
CA ALA A 73 12.30 11.63 4.06
C ALA A 73 12.57 10.14 3.84
N ASP A 74 13.47 9.56 4.64
CA ASP A 74 13.77 8.14 4.63
C ASP A 74 12.93 7.40 5.68
N ILE A 75 12.08 6.47 5.21
CA ILE A 75 11.11 5.76 6.04
C ILE A 75 11.31 4.24 5.91
N THR A 76 11.26 3.53 7.04
CA THR A 76 11.58 2.09 7.10
C THR A 76 10.32 1.24 6.99
N GLN A 77 10.36 0.18 6.17
CA GLN A 77 9.32 -0.84 6.12
C GLN A 77 8.93 -1.32 7.52
N GLY A 78 7.63 -1.37 7.81
CA GLY A 78 7.04 -1.80 9.07
C GLY A 78 7.10 -0.78 10.22
N ALA A 79 7.82 0.32 10.06
CA ALA A 79 7.83 1.41 11.05
C ALA A 79 6.68 2.39 10.84
N SER A 80 6.28 3.06 11.92
CA SER A 80 5.20 4.04 11.90
C SER A 80 5.75 5.46 11.90
N TYR A 81 5.09 6.32 11.13
CA TYR A 81 5.44 7.74 10.95
C TYR A 81 4.18 8.60 10.99
N THR A 82 4.41 9.91 11.05
CA THR A 82 3.34 10.90 10.98
C THR A 82 3.71 11.95 9.94
N VAL A 83 2.85 12.13 8.95
CA VAL A 83 2.91 13.31 8.07
C VAL A 83 2.03 14.40 8.65
N ASN A 84 2.60 15.59 8.82
CA ASN A 84 1.88 16.78 9.28
C ASN A 84 1.69 17.71 8.09
N ILE A 85 0.44 18.06 7.83
CA ILE A 85 0.03 18.97 6.77
C ILE A 85 -0.53 20.22 7.42
N THR A 86 0.21 21.31 7.37
CA THR A 86 -0.29 22.60 7.81
C THR A 86 -1.04 23.25 6.66
N GLN A 87 -2.33 23.36 6.84
CA GLN A 87 -3.22 24.00 5.89
C GLN A 87 -3.24 25.50 6.12
N GLY A 88 -3.24 26.28 5.08
CA GLY A 88 -3.26 27.73 5.12
C GLY A 88 -4.29 28.33 4.16
N THR A 89 -4.28 29.64 4.04
CA THR A 89 -5.11 30.37 3.09
C THR A 89 -4.30 31.43 2.36
N CYS A 90 -4.72 31.71 1.14
CA CYS A 90 -4.26 32.84 0.31
C CYS A 90 -5.30 33.96 0.25
N GLY A 91 -6.52 33.70 0.72
CA GLY A 91 -7.65 34.63 0.68
C GLY A 91 -8.61 34.37 1.83
N GLY A 92 -9.80 33.89 1.52
CA GLY A 92 -10.81 33.57 2.54
C GLY A 92 -10.46 32.33 3.37
N GLU A 93 -11.09 32.22 4.52
CA GLU A 93 -10.95 31.06 5.41
C GLU A 93 -12.18 30.15 5.26
N TYR A 94 -11.96 28.93 4.77
CA TYR A 94 -13.01 27.96 4.51
C TYR A 94 -12.67 26.62 5.17
N THR A 95 -13.69 25.74 5.23
CA THR A 95 -13.46 24.36 5.66
C THR A 95 -12.62 23.64 4.64
N ARG A 96 -11.48 23.12 5.08
CA ARG A 96 -10.50 22.42 4.27
C ARG A 96 -10.35 20.98 4.71
N PHE A 97 -9.99 20.13 3.78
CA PHE A 97 -9.72 18.72 4.00
C PHE A 97 -8.34 18.41 3.44
N ALA A 98 -7.54 17.72 4.23
CA ALA A 98 -6.21 17.29 3.84
C ALA A 98 -6.11 15.77 3.79
N ASN A 99 -5.35 15.25 2.84
CA ASN A 99 -4.97 13.86 2.79
C ASN A 99 -3.60 13.69 2.14
N ALA A 100 -3.02 12.49 2.32
CA ALA A 100 -1.77 12.12 1.69
C ALA A 100 -1.85 10.67 1.17
N TRP A 101 -1.06 10.40 0.14
CA TRP A 101 -0.89 9.09 -0.50
C TRP A 101 0.60 8.82 -0.68
N ILE A 102 0.99 7.55 -0.61
CA ILE A 102 2.33 7.09 -0.99
C ILE A 102 2.16 5.86 -1.88
N ASP A 103 2.80 5.89 -3.05
CA ASP A 103 2.87 4.77 -3.98
C ASP A 103 3.86 3.73 -3.43
N TRP A 104 3.33 2.68 -2.77
CA TRP A 104 4.15 1.68 -2.12
C TRP A 104 4.74 0.63 -3.06
N ASN A 105 4.09 0.36 -4.19
CA ASN A 105 4.50 -0.64 -5.16
C ASN A 105 5.25 -0.07 -6.37
N GLN A 106 5.40 1.27 -6.41
CA GLN A 106 6.14 2.03 -7.44
C GLN A 106 5.65 1.78 -8.87
N ASP A 107 4.33 1.59 -9.01
CA ASP A 107 3.69 1.41 -10.32
C ASP A 107 3.22 2.72 -10.95
N ASN A 108 3.45 3.85 -10.26
CA ASN A 108 3.15 5.22 -10.64
C ASN A 108 1.65 5.56 -10.61
N ASP A 109 0.91 4.94 -9.72
CA ASP A 109 -0.42 5.39 -9.37
C ASP A 109 -0.61 5.46 -7.84
N PHE A 110 -1.84 5.63 -7.34
CA PHE A 110 -2.17 5.73 -5.92
C PHE A 110 -3.48 4.97 -5.62
N ASN A 111 -3.81 3.96 -6.42
CA ASN A 111 -5.09 3.26 -6.35
C ASN A 111 -5.03 1.98 -5.53
N ASP A 112 -3.85 1.58 -5.08
CA ASP A 112 -3.68 0.33 -4.39
C ASP A 112 -4.09 0.40 -2.91
N PRO A 113 -4.54 -0.72 -2.34
CA PRO A 113 -4.92 -0.78 -0.93
C PRO A 113 -3.77 -0.36 0.00
N GLY A 114 -4.02 0.67 0.82
CA GLY A 114 -3.07 1.18 1.80
C GLY A 114 -2.20 2.33 1.32
N GLU A 115 -2.30 2.77 0.07
CA GLU A 115 -1.60 3.94 -0.45
C GLU A 115 -2.22 5.25 0.01
N MET A 116 -3.52 5.29 0.18
CA MET A 116 -4.18 6.38 0.88
C MET A 116 -3.88 6.28 2.38
N LEU A 117 -3.17 7.26 2.94
CA LEU A 117 -2.69 7.21 4.33
C LEU A 117 -3.79 7.50 5.35
N GLY A 118 -4.81 8.22 4.96
CA GLY A 118 -5.94 8.53 5.83
C GLY A 118 -6.64 9.83 5.41
N LEU A 119 -7.86 10.01 5.91
CA LEU A 119 -8.62 11.22 5.69
C LEU A 119 -8.40 12.15 6.88
N GLY A 120 -7.60 13.19 6.67
CA GLY A 120 -7.54 14.32 7.59
C GLY A 120 -8.79 15.18 7.40
N THR A 121 -9.47 15.50 8.49
CA THR A 121 -10.54 16.49 8.50
C THR A 121 -10.05 17.74 9.18
N SER A 122 -10.42 18.89 8.65
CA SER A 122 -10.19 20.15 9.32
C SER A 122 -11.50 20.90 9.51
N SER A 123 -11.55 21.70 10.55
CA SER A 123 -12.63 22.66 10.71
C SER A 123 -12.26 23.99 10.06
N SER A 124 -13.27 24.79 9.76
CA SER A 124 -13.13 26.12 9.20
C SER A 124 -12.46 27.11 10.15
N ALA A 125 -11.98 28.20 9.59
CA ALA A 125 -11.83 29.51 10.20
C ALA A 125 -10.61 29.74 11.10
N THR A 126 -9.48 29.09 10.82
CA THR A 126 -8.19 29.54 11.35
C THR A 126 -7.19 29.68 10.21
N ALA A 127 -6.35 30.71 10.27
CA ALA A 127 -5.35 30.96 9.24
C ALA A 127 -4.42 29.77 8.99
N LEU A 128 -4.08 29.02 10.05
CA LEU A 128 -3.25 27.82 9.98
C LEU A 128 -3.89 26.68 10.79
N LEU A 129 -3.99 25.51 10.18
CA LEU A 129 -4.46 24.29 10.83
C LEU A 129 -3.57 23.12 10.48
N VAL A 130 -3.11 22.37 11.47
CA VAL A 130 -2.30 21.17 11.26
C VAL A 130 -3.21 19.94 11.25
N THR A 131 -3.12 19.17 10.19
CA THR A 131 -3.67 17.81 10.11
C THR A 131 -2.52 16.82 10.19
N SER A 132 -2.56 15.96 11.21
CA SER A 132 -1.57 14.89 11.40
C SER A 132 -2.17 13.56 10.95
N ILE A 133 -1.49 12.89 10.04
CA ILE A 133 -1.88 11.57 9.52
C ILE A 133 -0.82 10.56 9.95
N ASN A 134 -1.21 9.62 10.80
CA ASN A 134 -0.35 8.51 11.21
C ASN A 134 -0.47 7.37 10.22
N PHE A 135 0.65 6.79 9.83
CA PHE A 135 0.69 5.65 8.94
C PHE A 135 1.82 4.69 9.30
N THR A 136 1.69 3.45 8.86
CA THR A 136 2.76 2.44 8.97
C THR A 136 3.20 2.06 7.56
N VAL A 137 4.49 2.10 7.31
CA VAL A 137 5.05 1.67 6.01
C VAL A 137 4.79 0.17 5.84
N PRO A 138 4.11 -0.26 4.78
CA PRO A 138 3.90 -1.69 4.55
C PRO A 138 5.22 -2.48 4.52
N GLY A 139 5.25 -3.66 5.13
CA GLY A 139 6.42 -4.55 5.04
C GLY A 139 6.69 -5.06 3.63
N THR A 140 5.72 -4.91 2.72
CA THR A 140 5.79 -5.26 1.31
C THR A 140 6.12 -4.07 0.41
N ALA A 141 6.18 -2.84 0.94
CA ALA A 141 6.53 -1.65 0.16
C ALA A 141 7.87 -1.85 -0.56
N LEU A 142 7.96 -1.45 -1.81
CA LEU A 142 9.22 -1.54 -2.54
C LEU A 142 10.22 -0.52 -2.00
N THR A 143 11.46 -0.96 -1.82
CA THR A 143 12.55 -0.08 -1.36
C THR A 143 13.00 0.86 -2.47
N GLY A 144 13.45 2.04 -2.08
CA GLY A 144 13.90 3.08 -3.01
C GLY A 144 13.01 4.32 -2.97
N ASN A 145 13.20 5.19 -3.95
CA ASN A 145 12.44 6.43 -4.05
C ASN A 145 11.05 6.17 -4.64
N THR A 146 10.06 6.70 -3.97
CA THR A 146 8.69 6.70 -4.46
C THR A 146 8.04 8.06 -4.24
N ARG A 147 6.83 8.24 -4.76
CA ARG A 147 6.08 9.49 -4.67
C ARG A 147 5.16 9.52 -3.46
N MET A 148 5.18 10.62 -2.76
CA MET A 148 4.14 11.03 -1.83
C MET A 148 3.39 12.21 -2.44
N ARG A 149 2.06 12.13 -2.49
CA ARG A 149 1.16 13.22 -2.88
C ARG A 149 0.41 13.73 -1.67
N VAL A 150 0.31 15.04 -1.54
CA VAL A 150 -0.46 15.72 -0.51
C VAL A 150 -1.50 16.62 -1.19
N ILE A 151 -2.74 16.57 -0.71
CA ILE A 151 -3.82 17.40 -1.21
C ILE A 151 -4.47 18.14 -0.03
N VAL A 152 -4.66 19.43 -0.19
CA VAL A 152 -5.56 20.25 0.62
C VAL A 152 -6.62 20.84 -0.29
N LYS A 153 -7.89 20.61 0.00
CA LYS A 153 -9.01 21.11 -0.81
C LYS A 153 -10.21 21.51 0.03
N GLU A 154 -11.05 22.35 -0.55
CA GLU A 154 -12.39 22.69 -0.04
C GLU A 154 -13.46 21.78 -0.62
N GLY A 155 -14.69 21.91 -0.06
CA GLY A 155 -15.90 21.32 -0.65
C GLY A 155 -16.05 19.82 -0.45
N GLY A 156 -15.32 19.21 0.48
CA GLY A 156 -15.43 17.79 0.85
C GLY A 156 -14.11 17.07 0.94
N ALA A 157 -14.15 15.82 1.39
CA ALA A 157 -12.97 15.02 1.67
C ALA A 157 -12.05 14.88 0.45
N ALA A 158 -10.74 14.96 0.69
CA ALA A 158 -9.70 14.66 -0.29
C ALA A 158 -9.49 13.14 -0.33
N ASN A 159 -10.30 12.43 -1.08
CA ASN A 159 -10.30 10.97 -1.18
C ASN A 159 -9.94 10.43 -2.57
N ASP A 160 -9.61 11.29 -3.50
CA ASP A 160 -9.19 10.96 -4.86
C ASP A 160 -7.88 11.67 -5.17
N PRO A 161 -6.77 10.93 -5.34
CA PRO A 161 -5.44 11.50 -5.60
C PRO A 161 -5.33 12.10 -7.01
N CYS A 162 -6.27 11.80 -7.90
CA CYS A 162 -6.26 12.19 -9.31
C CYS A 162 -7.32 13.26 -9.63
N SER A 163 -7.93 13.85 -8.60
CA SER A 163 -9.02 14.79 -8.80
C SER A 163 -8.56 16.18 -9.25
N VAL A 164 -9.39 16.79 -10.09
CA VAL A 164 -9.38 18.23 -10.32
C VAL A 164 -10.50 18.84 -9.48
N TYR A 165 -10.19 19.81 -8.65
CA TYR A 165 -11.11 20.45 -7.72
C TYR A 165 -11.05 21.97 -7.82
N THR A 166 -11.98 22.68 -7.20
CA THR A 166 -12.10 24.12 -7.43
C THR A 166 -11.04 24.89 -6.65
N TRP A 167 -10.95 24.72 -5.32
CA TRP A 167 -10.05 25.47 -4.44
C TRP A 167 -9.17 24.52 -3.64
N GLY A 168 -7.90 24.88 -3.52
CA GLY A 168 -6.92 24.11 -2.78
C GLY A 168 -5.57 24.02 -3.48
N GLU A 169 -4.76 23.05 -3.08
CA GLU A 169 -3.43 22.79 -3.62
C GLU A 169 -3.09 21.31 -3.58
N THR A 170 -2.38 20.84 -4.59
CA THR A 170 -1.72 19.53 -4.62
C THR A 170 -0.21 19.73 -4.62
N GLU A 171 0.49 18.99 -3.79
CA GLU A 171 1.96 18.94 -3.77
C GLU A 171 2.46 17.50 -3.88
N ASP A 172 3.48 17.28 -4.72
CA ASP A 172 4.15 16.00 -4.88
C ASP A 172 5.57 16.04 -4.31
N TYR A 173 5.93 15.02 -3.54
CA TYR A 173 7.22 14.85 -2.88
C TYR A 173 7.84 13.50 -3.21
N THR A 174 9.16 13.37 -2.98
CA THR A 174 9.83 12.08 -2.93
C THR A 174 9.96 11.61 -1.48
N VAL A 175 9.64 10.35 -1.22
CA VAL A 175 10.02 9.64 0.00
C VAL A 175 10.91 8.46 -0.38
N THR A 176 11.86 8.10 0.51
CA THR A 176 12.76 6.97 0.30
C THR A 176 12.39 5.85 1.25
N VAL A 177 11.89 4.75 0.72
CA VAL A 177 11.59 3.55 1.51
C VAL A 177 12.89 2.77 1.74
N VAL A 178 13.26 2.56 3.01
CA VAL A 178 14.40 1.73 3.41
C VAL A 178 13.94 0.38 3.90
N ALA A 179 14.77 -0.63 3.67
CA ALA A 179 14.46 -1.99 4.10
C ALA A 179 14.30 -2.07 5.62
N GLY A 180 13.25 -2.73 6.05
CA GLY A 180 13.05 -3.09 7.45
C GLY A 180 13.73 -4.40 7.81
N VAL A 181 13.56 -4.83 9.06
CA VAL A 181 14.05 -6.13 9.50
C VAL A 181 13.23 -7.23 8.83
N PRO A 182 13.85 -8.13 8.04
CA PRO A 182 13.11 -9.20 7.38
C PRO A 182 12.39 -10.10 8.40
N MET A 183 11.20 -10.56 8.02
CA MET A 183 10.46 -11.51 8.83
C MET A 183 11.23 -12.83 8.89
N SER A 184 11.41 -13.36 10.08
CA SER A 184 12.01 -14.66 10.33
C SER A 184 11.13 -15.50 11.25
N TYR A 185 11.11 -16.79 11.02
CA TYR A 185 10.44 -17.75 11.91
C TYR A 185 11.20 -17.83 13.24
N VAL A 186 10.49 -17.75 14.35
CA VAL A 186 11.03 -17.89 15.70
C VAL A 186 10.67 -19.24 16.28
N SER A 187 9.36 -19.54 16.35
CA SER A 187 8.88 -20.78 16.96
C SER A 187 7.45 -21.09 16.49
N SER A 188 7.05 -22.33 16.69
CA SER A 188 5.65 -22.72 16.64
C SER A 188 5.31 -23.62 17.81
N THR A 189 4.08 -23.45 18.32
CA THR A 189 3.52 -24.31 19.35
C THR A 189 2.20 -24.87 18.88
N VAL A 190 1.96 -26.13 19.21
CA VAL A 190 0.70 -26.80 18.95
C VAL A 190 0.02 -27.04 20.28
N SER A 191 -1.26 -26.69 20.36
CA SER A 191 -2.08 -26.92 21.53
C SER A 191 -3.35 -27.65 21.15
N GLN A 192 -3.79 -28.55 22.02
CA GLN A 192 -5.10 -29.16 21.94
C GLN A 192 -5.97 -28.55 23.04
N ALA A 193 -7.01 -27.82 22.61
CA ALA A 193 -7.86 -27.08 23.54
C ALA A 193 -8.66 -27.97 24.46
N SER A 194 -9.03 -29.17 24.00
CA SER A 194 -9.76 -30.16 24.78
C SER A 194 -9.36 -31.57 24.36
N THR A 195 -9.22 -32.46 25.35
CA THR A 195 -9.09 -33.91 25.18
C THR A 195 -10.40 -34.65 25.51
N SER A 196 -11.46 -33.90 25.79
CA SER A 196 -12.77 -34.47 26.09
C SER A 196 -13.38 -35.12 24.87
N SER A 197 -14.17 -36.16 25.08
CA SER A 197 -14.93 -36.81 24.00
C SER A 197 -15.91 -35.81 23.38
N VAL A 198 -16.01 -35.83 22.09
CA VAL A 198 -17.02 -35.07 21.31
C VAL A 198 -18.19 -35.99 20.99
N VAL A 199 -19.38 -35.42 20.99
CA VAL A 199 -20.60 -36.17 20.62
C VAL A 199 -20.59 -36.36 19.10
N GLN A 200 -21.01 -37.54 18.67
CA GLN A 200 -21.18 -37.84 17.25
C GLN A 200 -22.08 -36.80 16.58
N CYS A 201 -21.73 -36.36 15.36
CA CYS A 201 -22.40 -35.28 14.61
C CYS A 201 -22.21 -33.87 15.23
N SER A 202 -21.23 -33.64 16.07
CA SER A 202 -20.84 -32.28 16.48
C SER A 202 -20.13 -31.56 15.33
N ASN A 203 -20.48 -30.29 15.12
CA ASN A 203 -19.81 -29.41 14.17
C ASN A 203 -18.87 -28.46 14.92
N ASP A 204 -17.94 -27.88 14.19
CA ASP A 204 -17.08 -26.73 14.60
C ASP A 204 -16.29 -27.01 15.90
N GLN A 205 -15.73 -28.20 16.01
CA GLN A 205 -14.91 -28.58 17.15
C GLN A 205 -13.44 -28.19 16.91
N VAL A 206 -12.90 -27.36 17.79
CA VAL A 206 -11.47 -27.00 17.75
C VAL A 206 -10.66 -28.21 18.20
N VAL A 207 -9.99 -28.87 17.26
CA VAL A 207 -9.18 -30.06 17.53
C VAL A 207 -7.74 -29.67 17.90
N ILE A 208 -7.15 -28.76 17.12
CA ILE A 208 -5.77 -28.33 17.30
C ILE A 208 -5.69 -26.84 17.05
N GLY A 209 -5.05 -26.11 17.96
CA GLY A 209 -4.56 -24.76 17.74
C GLY A 209 -3.07 -24.80 17.44
N MET A 210 -2.65 -24.01 16.44
CA MET A 210 -1.23 -23.82 16.15
C MET A 210 -0.91 -22.33 16.19
N GLN A 211 0.05 -21.97 17.03
CA GLN A 211 0.60 -20.63 17.08
C GLN A 211 1.95 -20.62 16.35
N VAL A 212 2.13 -19.70 15.41
CA VAL A 212 3.40 -19.44 14.74
C VAL A 212 3.88 -18.08 15.20
N VAL A 213 5.08 -18.02 15.74
CA VAL A 213 5.73 -16.78 16.19
C VAL A 213 6.81 -16.41 15.16
N THR A 214 6.76 -15.18 14.70
CA THR A 214 7.75 -14.61 13.81
C THR A 214 8.34 -13.34 14.42
N SER A 215 9.54 -12.96 13.99
CA SER A 215 10.16 -11.66 14.28
C SER A 215 10.44 -10.93 12.98
N GLY A 216 10.55 -9.60 13.05
CA GLY A 216 10.66 -8.76 11.85
C GLY A 216 9.31 -8.48 11.22
N PHE A 217 9.30 -7.61 10.22
CA PHE A 217 8.06 -7.10 9.60
C PHE A 217 8.20 -6.79 8.11
N SER A 218 9.40 -6.89 7.53
CA SER A 218 9.60 -6.79 6.08
C SER A 218 9.75 -8.17 5.45
N SER A 219 9.51 -8.26 4.14
CA SER A 219 9.59 -9.53 3.41
C SER A 219 8.76 -10.65 4.07
N PRO A 220 7.43 -10.51 4.15
CA PRO A 220 6.57 -11.44 4.87
C PRO A 220 6.78 -12.90 4.45
N LEU A 221 6.84 -13.80 5.44
CA LEU A 221 6.91 -15.22 5.19
C LEU A 221 5.53 -15.77 4.80
N ASN A 222 5.51 -16.64 3.81
CA ASN A 222 4.31 -17.36 3.41
C ASN A 222 4.24 -18.72 4.10
N LEU A 223 3.08 -19.05 4.65
CA LEU A 223 2.78 -20.40 5.09
C LEU A 223 2.30 -21.20 3.87
N THR A 224 3.11 -22.15 3.43
CA THR A 224 2.88 -22.89 2.18
C THR A 224 2.22 -24.23 2.37
N GLN A 225 2.31 -24.81 3.57
CA GLN A 225 1.76 -26.15 3.84
C GLN A 225 1.47 -26.39 5.32
N PHE A 226 0.35 -27.03 5.59
CA PHE A 226 0.05 -27.72 6.84
C PHE A 226 0.07 -29.22 6.62
N ARG A 227 0.61 -29.95 7.58
CA ARG A 227 0.55 -31.41 7.60
C ARG A 227 -0.04 -31.88 8.90
N LEU A 228 -1.23 -32.44 8.83
CA LEU A 228 -1.90 -33.09 9.94
C LEU A 228 -1.70 -34.60 9.85
N GLN A 229 -1.51 -35.23 11.00
CA GLN A 229 -1.40 -36.69 11.11
C GLN A 229 -2.46 -37.19 12.08
N THR A 230 -3.05 -38.28 11.73
CA THR A 230 -4.04 -38.99 12.55
C THR A 230 -3.47 -40.20 13.30
N THR A 231 -2.15 -40.23 13.46
CA THR A 231 -1.45 -41.30 14.20
C THR A 231 -1.95 -41.36 15.64
N GLY A 232 -2.40 -42.51 16.07
CA GLY A 232 -3.00 -42.72 17.38
C GLY A 232 -4.54 -42.71 17.37
N SER A 233 -5.18 -42.29 16.31
CA SER A 233 -6.64 -42.44 16.16
C SER A 233 -6.99 -43.87 15.75
N THR A 234 -8.09 -44.39 16.31
CA THR A 234 -8.52 -45.78 16.05
C THR A 234 -9.24 -45.93 14.72
N ASN A 235 -10.01 -44.92 14.28
CA ASN A 235 -10.75 -44.98 13.03
C ASN A 235 -10.97 -43.58 12.43
N PRO A 236 -9.89 -42.85 12.04
CA PRO A 236 -10.02 -41.43 11.66
C PRO A 236 -10.90 -41.24 10.42
N ILE A 237 -10.97 -42.19 9.52
CA ILE A 237 -11.78 -42.09 8.27
C ILE A 237 -13.27 -42.15 8.57
N ALA A 238 -13.68 -42.92 9.59
CA ALA A 238 -15.08 -43.00 10.00
C ALA A 238 -15.50 -41.88 10.95
N ASP A 239 -14.53 -41.37 11.75
CA ASP A 239 -14.80 -40.41 12.81
C ASP A 239 -14.69 -38.94 12.36
N ILE A 240 -13.92 -38.65 11.30
CA ILE A 240 -13.68 -37.28 10.79
C ILE A 240 -14.26 -37.16 9.41
N GLN A 241 -15.31 -36.37 9.28
CA GLN A 241 -15.93 -36.13 7.97
C GLN A 241 -15.24 -34.99 7.20
N ASN A 242 -14.95 -33.90 7.87
CA ASN A 242 -14.29 -32.71 7.32
C ASN A 242 -13.25 -32.16 8.29
N VAL A 243 -12.19 -31.56 7.76
CA VAL A 243 -11.22 -30.75 8.50
C VAL A 243 -11.12 -29.40 7.81
N GLU A 244 -11.33 -28.35 8.58
CA GLU A 244 -11.21 -26.99 8.10
C GLU A 244 -10.07 -26.27 8.83
N VAL A 245 -9.42 -25.34 8.18
CA VAL A 245 -8.32 -24.55 8.75
C VAL A 245 -8.73 -23.09 8.73
N TYR A 246 -8.69 -22.46 9.88
CA TYR A 246 -9.03 -21.05 10.06
C TYR A 246 -7.80 -20.26 10.52
N SER A 247 -7.67 -19.03 10.02
CA SER A 247 -6.69 -18.07 10.51
C SER A 247 -7.40 -17.08 11.42
N THR A 248 -6.99 -17.01 12.67
CA THR A 248 -7.56 -16.09 13.67
C THR A 248 -6.71 -14.83 13.86
N GLY A 249 -5.64 -14.66 13.06
CA GLY A 249 -4.68 -13.58 13.23
C GLY A 249 -4.01 -13.64 14.60
N ASN A 250 -4.00 -12.52 15.31
CA ASN A 250 -3.46 -12.45 16.68
C ASN A 250 -4.48 -12.78 17.77
N ASN A 251 -5.70 -13.16 17.42
CA ASN A 251 -6.71 -13.58 18.38
C ASN A 251 -6.61 -15.09 18.61
N PRO A 252 -6.31 -15.56 19.84
CA PRO A 252 -6.19 -17.00 20.14
C PRO A 252 -7.54 -17.72 20.22
N VAL A 253 -8.64 -17.02 20.06
CA VAL A 253 -10.00 -17.57 20.19
C VAL A 253 -10.64 -17.68 18.82
N PHE A 254 -11.16 -18.87 18.54
CA PHE A 254 -11.97 -19.19 17.38
C PHE A 254 -13.46 -18.98 17.69
#